data_698ce62f63427e466cfa25b1caf10868
#
_entry.id   698ce62f63427e466cfa25b1caf10868
#
_cell.length_a   1.000
_cell.length_b   1.000
_cell.length_c   1.000
_cell.angle_alpha   90.00
_cell.angle_beta   90.00
_cell.angle_gamma   90.00
#
_symmetry.space_group_name_H-M   'P 1'
#
loop_
_entity.id
_entity.type
_entity.pdbx_description
1 polymer ?
#
loop_
_entity_poly.entity_id
_entity_poly.type
_entity_poly.pdbx_seq_one_letter_code
_entity_poly.pdbx_strand_id
1 'polypeptide(L)'
;MMRKAVLTLLALACLLLDFENLEATAGNEDRILVVAQHMEAAFRKLEDYTCDVDQIFYQDGAENQRYLFKFYFKKEKKIRVDFYQPHSGLIIFYHDEEKEATVVPLRLLSGLKFRLSVDNSLMKTLAGQRINQTDMGYFIKFMFKNLRTVEQKETEFREDNERVEFLFWAWDYVEEKSAEKYRISISKKHWLPIRIERYNLEDRRLEVTDIRNYVLNAHLEDKLFVP
;
A
#
# COMPACT_ATOMS: atom_id res chain seq x y z
N MET A 1 42.64 22.71 -34.43
CA MET A 1 41.74 22.84 -33.28
C MET A 1 40.33 22.23 -33.50
N MET A 2 39.74 22.37 -34.68
CA MET A 2 38.37 21.81 -34.96
C MET A 2 38.20 20.30 -34.83
N ARG A 3 39.21 19.47 -35.16
CA ARG A 3 39.11 17.99 -35.05
C ARG A 3 38.93 17.45 -33.62
N LYS A 4 39.48 18.11 -32.58
CA LYS A 4 39.34 17.70 -31.20
C LYS A 4 37.94 18.03 -30.63
N ALA A 5 37.34 19.12 -31.05
CA ALA A 5 35.98 19.52 -30.61
C ALA A 5 34.88 18.57 -31.16
N VAL A 6 35.03 18.11 -32.41
CA VAL A 6 34.11 17.18 -33.05
C VAL A 6 34.15 15.79 -32.36
N LEU A 7 35.34 15.30 -31.99
CA LEU A 7 35.44 14.00 -31.26
C LEU A 7 34.83 14.07 -29.85
N THR A 8 34.95 15.20 -29.16
CA THR A 8 34.38 15.38 -27.82
C THR A 8 32.84 15.46 -27.87
N LEU A 9 32.27 16.09 -28.90
CA LEU A 9 30.81 16.13 -29.11
C LEU A 9 30.25 14.75 -29.47
N LEU A 10 30.92 13.96 -30.29
CA LEU A 10 30.50 12.60 -30.63
C LEU A 10 30.56 11.67 -29.41
N ALA A 11 31.59 11.78 -28.57
CA ALA A 11 31.69 10.99 -27.34
C ALA A 11 30.56 11.34 -26.32
N LEU A 12 30.19 12.63 -26.22
CA LEU A 12 29.09 13.06 -25.36
C LEU A 12 27.71 12.60 -25.89
N ALA A 13 27.52 12.60 -27.22
CA ALA A 13 26.30 12.08 -27.85
C ALA A 13 26.15 10.57 -27.68
N CYS A 14 27.24 9.80 -27.77
CA CYS A 14 27.23 8.36 -27.50
C CYS A 14 26.89 8.06 -26.03
N LEU A 15 27.42 8.83 -25.07
CA LEU A 15 27.10 8.70 -23.63
C LEU A 15 25.64 9.00 -23.34
N LEU A 16 25.01 9.95 -24.03
CA LEU A 16 23.58 10.26 -23.87
C LEU A 16 22.68 9.18 -24.49
N LEU A 17 23.09 8.58 -25.61
CA LEU A 17 22.36 7.47 -26.24
C LEU A 17 22.43 6.17 -25.43
N ASP A 18 23.57 5.94 -24.70
CA ASP A 18 23.70 4.80 -23.79
C ASP A 18 22.81 4.96 -22.55
N PHE A 19 22.53 6.18 -22.07
CA PHE A 19 21.62 6.43 -20.96
C PHE A 19 20.16 6.17 -21.34
N GLU A 20 19.72 6.60 -22.53
CA GLU A 20 18.35 6.34 -23.00
C GLU A 20 18.10 4.84 -23.30
N ASN A 21 19.15 4.10 -23.75
CA ASN A 21 19.06 2.66 -23.98
C ASN A 21 19.11 1.84 -22.68
N LEU A 22 19.66 2.36 -21.60
CA LEU A 22 19.68 1.69 -20.30
C LEU A 22 18.28 1.65 -19.66
N GLU A 23 17.47 2.70 -19.83
CA GLU A 23 16.07 2.70 -19.39
C GLU A 23 15.18 1.74 -20.22
N ALA A 24 15.49 1.58 -21.51
CA ALA A 24 14.74 0.69 -22.40
C ALA A 24 14.98 -0.82 -22.17
N THR A 25 16.01 -1.19 -21.39
CA THR A 25 16.36 -2.59 -21.07
C THR A 25 16.05 -3.01 -19.64
N ALA A 26 15.60 -2.09 -18.78
CA ALA A 26 15.17 -2.42 -17.43
C ALA A 26 13.96 -3.37 -17.47
N GLY A 27 14.06 -4.53 -16.83
CA GLY A 27 12.94 -5.46 -16.69
C GLY A 27 11.79 -4.83 -15.90
N ASN A 28 10.59 -5.39 -16.03
CA ASN A 28 9.44 -4.89 -15.26
C ASN A 28 9.71 -4.90 -13.76
N GLU A 29 10.50 -5.85 -13.26
CA GLU A 29 10.91 -5.94 -11.85
C GLU A 29 11.71 -4.71 -11.41
N ASP A 30 12.66 -4.27 -12.20
CA ASP A 30 13.46 -3.07 -11.91
C ASP A 30 12.59 -1.82 -11.88
N ARG A 31 11.65 -1.71 -12.83
CA ARG A 31 10.69 -0.61 -12.87
C ARG A 31 9.77 -0.60 -11.65
N ILE A 32 9.28 -1.76 -11.21
CA ILE A 32 8.48 -1.91 -9.99
C ILE A 32 9.30 -1.52 -8.76
N LEU A 33 10.59 -1.91 -8.72
CA LEU A 33 11.49 -1.52 -7.64
C LEU A 33 11.68 0.00 -7.56
N VAL A 34 11.84 0.68 -8.71
CA VAL A 34 11.89 2.15 -8.76
C VAL A 34 10.61 2.79 -8.24
N VAL A 35 9.44 2.25 -8.60
CA VAL A 35 8.15 2.72 -8.04
C VAL A 35 8.12 2.55 -6.52
N ALA A 36 8.54 1.40 -5.99
CA ALA A 36 8.61 1.17 -4.55
C ALA A 36 9.55 2.17 -3.84
N GLN A 37 10.66 2.57 -4.46
CA GLN A 37 11.56 3.61 -3.96
C GLN A 37 10.90 4.99 -3.94
N HIS A 38 10.14 5.36 -4.99
CA HIS A 38 9.36 6.59 -5.02
C HIS A 38 8.29 6.62 -3.92
N MET A 39 7.60 5.50 -3.71
CA MET A 39 6.63 5.36 -2.62
C MET A 39 7.28 5.54 -1.26
N GLU A 40 8.44 4.91 -1.02
CA GLU A 40 9.19 5.05 0.23
C GLU A 40 9.63 6.51 0.47
N ALA A 41 10.16 7.15 -0.57
CA ALA A 41 10.59 8.55 -0.50
C ALA A 41 9.42 9.51 -0.21
N ALA A 42 8.24 9.25 -0.80
CA ALA A 42 7.02 10.00 -0.53
C ALA A 42 6.54 9.76 0.91
N PHE A 43 6.44 8.50 1.34
CA PHE A 43 5.99 8.14 2.69
C PHE A 43 6.90 8.71 3.80
N ARG A 44 8.23 8.75 3.58
CA ARG A 44 9.17 9.34 4.54
C ARG A 44 8.90 10.82 4.82
N LYS A 45 8.30 11.56 3.88
CA LYS A 45 7.97 12.98 4.02
C LYS A 45 6.62 13.22 4.73
N LEU A 46 5.82 12.17 4.91
CA LEU A 46 4.52 12.29 5.58
C LEU A 46 4.72 12.24 7.09
N GLU A 47 4.04 13.15 7.79
CA GLU A 47 3.87 13.08 9.25
C GLU A 47 2.57 12.34 9.59
N ASP A 48 1.53 12.62 8.83
CA ASP A 48 0.23 11.98 8.97
C ASP A 48 -0.53 11.96 7.63
N TYR A 49 -1.59 11.17 7.56
CA TYR A 49 -2.54 11.21 6.45
C TYR A 49 -3.90 10.64 6.85
N THR A 50 -4.92 11.02 6.08
CA THR A 50 -6.22 10.33 6.08
C THR A 50 -6.57 9.89 4.67
N CYS A 51 -7.39 8.85 4.56
CA CYS A 51 -7.98 8.41 3.31
C CYS A 51 -9.31 7.68 3.56
N ASP A 52 -10.13 7.60 2.52
CA ASP A 52 -11.32 6.75 2.51
C ASP A 52 -10.98 5.44 1.82
N VAL A 53 -11.38 4.31 2.42
CA VAL A 53 -11.08 2.97 1.94
C VAL A 53 -12.39 2.22 1.66
N ASP A 54 -12.45 1.60 0.47
CA ASP A 54 -13.49 0.68 0.04
C ASP A 54 -12.82 -0.67 -0.25
N GLN A 55 -13.00 -1.63 0.65
CA GLN A 55 -12.35 -2.95 0.60
C GLN A 55 -13.40 -4.04 0.42
N ILE A 56 -13.25 -4.82 -0.64
CA ILE A 56 -14.15 -5.89 -1.02
C ILE A 56 -13.40 -7.22 -1.02
N PHE A 57 -13.91 -8.19 -0.31
CA PHE A 57 -13.43 -9.57 -0.33
C PHE A 57 -14.34 -10.45 -1.19
N TYR A 58 -13.75 -11.37 -1.93
CA TYR A 58 -14.43 -12.28 -2.82
C TYR A 58 -14.28 -13.73 -2.34
N GLN A 59 -15.32 -14.50 -2.51
CA GLN A 59 -15.32 -15.94 -2.31
C GLN A 59 -16.07 -16.59 -3.48
N ASP A 60 -15.44 -17.58 -4.11
CA ASP A 60 -16.00 -18.28 -5.26
C ASP A 60 -16.43 -17.36 -6.42
N GLY A 61 -15.69 -16.24 -6.59
CA GLY A 61 -15.95 -15.26 -7.63
C GLY A 61 -17.05 -14.23 -7.33
N ALA A 62 -17.77 -14.37 -6.22
CA ALA A 62 -18.79 -13.44 -5.76
C ALA A 62 -18.29 -12.54 -4.62
N GLU A 63 -18.83 -11.32 -4.52
CA GLU A 63 -18.59 -10.45 -3.37
C GLU A 63 -19.09 -11.14 -2.09
N ASN A 64 -18.21 -11.38 -1.13
CA ASN A 64 -18.52 -12.00 0.15
C ASN A 64 -18.72 -10.95 1.25
N GLN A 65 -17.81 -9.99 1.31
CA GLN A 65 -17.79 -8.98 2.36
C GLN A 65 -17.25 -7.66 1.81
N ARG A 66 -17.84 -6.53 2.23
CA ARG A 66 -17.37 -5.19 1.89
C ARG A 66 -17.24 -4.35 3.14
N TYR A 67 -16.13 -3.63 3.23
CA TYR A 67 -15.86 -2.66 4.29
C TYR A 67 -15.69 -1.28 3.68
N LEU A 68 -16.41 -0.31 4.22
CA LEU A 68 -16.22 1.12 3.95
C LEU A 68 -15.78 1.78 5.24
N PHE A 69 -14.64 2.45 5.23
CA PHE A 69 -14.11 3.11 6.41
C PHE A 69 -13.22 4.30 6.07
N LYS A 70 -13.07 5.20 7.02
CA LYS A 70 -12.06 6.23 7.00
C LYS A 70 -10.86 5.79 7.80
N PHE A 71 -9.70 5.92 7.20
CA PHE A 71 -8.42 5.55 7.78
C PHE A 71 -7.64 6.82 8.15
N TYR A 72 -7.04 6.81 9.33
CA TYR A 72 -6.20 7.88 9.84
C TYR A 72 -4.89 7.26 10.31
N PHE A 73 -3.80 7.85 9.88
CA PHE A 73 -2.45 7.47 10.28
C PHE A 73 -1.66 8.68 10.73
N LYS A 74 -0.87 8.51 11.78
CA LYS A 74 0.16 9.46 12.20
C LYS A 74 1.44 8.70 12.50
N LYS A 75 2.63 9.30 12.21
CA LYS A 75 3.93 8.73 12.56
C LYS A 75 3.96 8.27 14.01
N GLU A 76 4.92 7.41 14.35
CA GLU A 76 4.93 6.58 15.56
C GLU A 76 3.83 5.52 15.57
N LYS A 77 3.25 5.28 14.38
CA LYS A 77 2.24 4.26 14.10
C LYS A 77 1.01 4.36 15.00
N LYS A 78 0.45 5.56 15.04
CA LYS A 78 -0.88 5.80 15.58
C LYS A 78 -1.89 5.60 14.46
N ILE A 79 -2.82 4.68 14.63
CA ILE A 79 -3.83 4.33 13.63
C ILE A 79 -5.21 4.51 14.27
N ARG A 80 -6.13 5.10 13.50
CA ARG A 80 -7.56 5.10 13.79
C ARG A 80 -8.33 4.69 12.55
N VAL A 81 -9.34 3.85 12.73
CA VAL A 81 -10.24 3.38 11.67
C VAL A 81 -11.68 3.65 12.10
N ASP A 82 -12.39 4.49 11.35
CA ASP A 82 -13.80 4.80 11.58
C ASP A 82 -14.64 4.05 10.52
N PHE A 83 -15.38 3.01 10.92
CA PHE A 83 -16.19 2.21 10.00
C PHE A 83 -17.51 2.88 9.65
N TYR A 84 -17.84 2.84 8.35
CA TYR A 84 -19.14 3.23 7.81
C TYR A 84 -20.02 2.01 7.51
N GLN A 85 -19.43 0.93 6.98
CA GLN A 85 -20.10 -0.33 6.64
C GLN A 85 -19.13 -1.52 6.84
N PRO A 86 -19.63 -2.70 7.26
CA PRO A 86 -20.99 -2.99 7.73
C PRO A 86 -21.23 -2.52 9.18
N HIS A 87 -20.18 -2.12 9.91
CA HIS A 87 -20.19 -1.82 11.33
C HIS A 87 -20.21 -0.30 11.57
N SER A 88 -21.27 0.37 11.11
CA SER A 88 -21.39 1.83 11.25
C SER A 88 -21.22 2.30 12.68
N GLY A 89 -20.29 3.23 12.90
CA GLY A 89 -19.97 3.77 14.22
C GLY A 89 -18.94 2.99 15.03
N LEU A 90 -18.48 1.83 14.53
CA LEU A 90 -17.33 1.14 15.09
C LEU A 90 -16.07 1.97 14.86
N ILE A 91 -15.26 2.15 15.91
CA ILE A 91 -13.96 2.81 15.82
C ILE A 91 -12.89 1.90 16.40
N ILE A 92 -11.78 1.77 15.70
CA ILE A 92 -10.59 1.06 16.17
C ILE A 92 -9.46 2.06 16.33
N PHE A 93 -8.77 2.01 17.47
CA PHE A 93 -7.55 2.75 17.76
C PHE A 93 -6.40 1.77 17.97
N TYR A 94 -5.24 2.07 17.38
CA TYR A 94 -4.03 1.30 17.57
C TYR A 94 -2.83 2.21 17.73
N HIS A 95 -1.98 1.89 18.70
CA HIS A 95 -0.68 2.50 18.93
C HIS A 95 0.38 1.40 18.97
N ASP A 96 1.49 1.59 18.29
CA ASP A 96 2.54 0.57 18.18
C ASP A 96 3.17 0.22 19.54
N GLU A 97 3.25 1.19 20.44
CA GLU A 97 3.79 1.01 21.79
C GLU A 97 2.92 0.07 22.65
N GLU A 98 1.60 0.07 22.46
CA GLU A 98 0.67 -0.69 23.30
C GLU A 98 0.53 -2.15 22.88
N LYS A 99 0.86 -2.51 21.63
CA LYS A 99 0.67 -3.85 21.02
C LYS A 99 -0.77 -4.37 21.07
N GLU A 100 -1.70 -3.55 21.48
CA GLU A 100 -3.13 -3.80 21.61
C GLU A 100 -3.91 -2.74 20.84
N ALA A 101 -5.08 -3.12 20.38
CA ALA A 101 -6.04 -2.19 19.79
C ALA A 101 -7.17 -1.92 20.77
N THR A 102 -7.64 -0.69 20.85
CA THR A 102 -8.86 -0.33 21.56
C THR A 102 -10.01 -0.23 20.57
N VAL A 103 -11.09 -0.96 20.84
CA VAL A 103 -12.31 -1.00 20.03
C VAL A 103 -13.44 -0.29 20.76
N VAL A 104 -14.04 0.69 20.10
CA VAL A 104 -15.28 1.37 20.53
C VAL A 104 -16.39 0.93 19.59
N PRO A 105 -17.31 0.05 20.02
CA PRO A 105 -18.26 -0.62 19.12
C PRO A 105 -19.33 0.30 18.55
N LEU A 106 -19.69 1.36 19.28
CA LEU A 106 -20.65 2.37 18.84
C LEU A 106 -20.22 3.73 19.35
N ARG A 107 -20.09 4.68 18.44
CA ARG A 107 -19.72 6.07 18.78
C ARG A 107 -20.64 6.73 19.85
N LEU A 108 -21.92 6.34 19.87
CA LEU A 108 -22.92 6.79 20.85
C LEU A 108 -22.69 6.19 22.25
N LEU A 109 -21.98 5.06 22.36
CA LEU A 109 -21.65 4.38 23.61
C LEU A 109 -20.16 4.53 23.93
N SER A 110 -19.65 5.76 23.89
CA SER A 110 -18.22 6.07 24.06
C SER A 110 -17.63 5.59 25.40
N GLY A 111 -18.47 5.24 26.38
CA GLY A 111 -18.05 4.61 27.63
C GLY A 111 -17.70 3.12 27.53
N LEU A 112 -18.09 2.42 26.44
CA LEU A 112 -17.81 1.02 26.24
C LEU A 112 -16.57 0.85 25.35
N LYS A 113 -15.47 0.40 25.93
CA LYS A 113 -14.20 0.21 25.26
C LYS A 113 -13.67 -1.19 25.55
N PHE A 114 -13.15 -1.85 24.52
CA PHE A 114 -12.52 -3.16 24.62
C PHE A 114 -11.07 -3.08 24.17
N ARG A 115 -10.15 -3.63 24.95
CA ARG A 115 -8.76 -3.84 24.51
C ARG A 115 -8.62 -5.24 23.96
N LEU A 116 -8.09 -5.34 22.75
CA LEU A 116 -7.91 -6.60 22.04
C LEU A 116 -6.45 -6.69 21.55
N SER A 117 -5.85 -7.84 21.73
CA SER A 117 -4.56 -8.13 21.09
C SER A 117 -4.68 -8.01 19.57
N VAL A 118 -3.64 -7.54 18.90
CA VAL A 118 -3.56 -7.50 17.42
C VAL A 118 -3.71 -8.90 16.79
N ASP A 119 -3.47 -9.96 17.55
CA ASP A 119 -3.65 -11.35 17.14
C ASP A 119 -5.08 -11.85 17.26
N ASN A 120 -5.96 -11.11 17.94
CA ASN A 120 -7.38 -11.44 18.04
C ASN A 120 -8.00 -11.44 16.63
N SER A 121 -8.88 -12.42 16.36
CA SER A 121 -9.53 -12.56 15.05
C SER A 121 -10.32 -11.33 14.63
N LEU A 122 -10.89 -10.57 15.58
CA LEU A 122 -11.60 -9.32 15.33
C LEU A 122 -10.68 -8.15 14.87
N MET A 123 -9.35 -8.29 15.09
CA MET A 123 -8.34 -7.32 14.67
C MET A 123 -7.65 -7.71 13.36
N LYS A 124 -8.19 -8.70 12.68
CA LYS A 124 -7.69 -9.18 11.39
C LYS A 124 -8.74 -8.98 10.30
N THR A 125 -8.28 -8.63 9.11
CA THR A 125 -9.11 -8.68 7.92
C THR A 125 -9.44 -10.13 7.57
N LEU A 126 -10.37 -10.37 6.64
CA LEU A 126 -10.63 -11.71 6.11
C LEU A 126 -9.39 -12.33 5.44
N ALA A 127 -8.45 -11.51 4.96
CA ALA A 127 -7.15 -11.92 4.47
C ALA A 127 -6.15 -12.25 5.58
N GLY A 128 -6.53 -12.14 6.85
CA GLY A 128 -5.66 -12.37 8.01
C GLY A 128 -4.70 -11.21 8.32
N GLN A 129 -4.73 -10.11 7.58
CA GLN A 129 -3.90 -8.93 7.84
C GLN A 129 -4.30 -8.27 9.14
N ARG A 130 -3.33 -8.03 10.02
CA ARG A 130 -3.54 -7.39 11.34
C ARG A 130 -3.62 -5.88 11.21
N ILE A 131 -4.26 -5.21 12.18
CA ILE A 131 -4.35 -3.74 12.20
C ILE A 131 -2.98 -3.06 12.12
N ASN A 132 -1.95 -3.61 12.74
CA ASN A 132 -0.58 -3.08 12.69
C ASN A 132 0.15 -3.36 11.36
N GLN A 133 -0.52 -3.96 10.39
CA GLN A 133 -0.02 -4.26 9.04
C GLN A 133 -0.77 -3.48 7.96
N THR A 134 -1.63 -2.52 8.33
CA THR A 134 -2.54 -1.84 7.39
C THR A 134 -2.04 -0.49 6.89
N ASP A 135 -0.94 0.03 7.47
CA ASP A 135 -0.40 1.33 7.05
C ASP A 135 0.49 1.24 5.79
N MET A 136 0.67 2.37 5.11
CA MET A 136 1.47 2.45 3.88
C MET A 136 2.94 2.08 4.10
N GLY A 137 3.50 2.36 5.27
CA GLY A 137 4.88 1.98 5.60
C GLY A 137 5.06 0.47 5.67
N TYR A 138 4.06 -0.24 6.20
CA TYR A 138 4.05 -1.70 6.17
C TYR A 138 3.93 -2.23 4.74
N PHE A 139 3.00 -1.68 3.95
CA PHE A 139 2.79 -2.09 2.56
C PHE A 139 4.06 -1.91 1.70
N ILE A 140 4.76 -0.79 1.84
CA ILE A 140 6.03 -0.55 1.14
C ILE A 140 7.09 -1.58 1.53
N LYS A 141 7.24 -1.87 2.83
CA LYS A 141 8.15 -2.93 3.31
C LYS A 141 7.78 -4.31 2.77
N PHE A 142 6.49 -4.61 2.72
CA PHE A 142 5.96 -5.83 2.13
C PHE A 142 6.35 -5.95 0.65
N MET A 143 6.22 -4.88 -0.14
CA MET A 143 6.67 -4.87 -1.54
C MET A 143 8.17 -5.15 -1.65
N PHE A 144 9.03 -4.43 -0.92
CA PHE A 144 10.48 -4.63 -0.98
C PHE A 144 10.90 -6.06 -0.57
N LYS A 145 10.26 -6.62 0.46
CA LYS A 145 10.52 -8.00 0.88
C LYS A 145 10.19 -8.96 -0.26
N ASN A 146 9.00 -8.87 -0.83
CA ASN A 146 8.50 -9.82 -1.80
C ASN A 146 9.18 -9.72 -3.16
N LEU A 147 9.54 -8.52 -3.62
CA LEU A 147 10.34 -8.34 -4.84
C LEU A 147 11.73 -9.00 -4.76
N ARG A 148 12.22 -9.28 -3.54
CA ARG A 148 13.52 -9.93 -3.32
C ARG A 148 13.43 -11.42 -3.02
N THR A 149 12.30 -11.88 -2.49
CA THR A 149 12.17 -13.23 -1.91
C THR A 149 11.21 -14.14 -2.68
N VAL A 150 10.36 -13.57 -3.53
CA VAL A 150 9.42 -14.30 -4.37
C VAL A 150 9.90 -14.25 -5.81
N GLU A 151 9.91 -15.39 -6.49
CA GLU A 151 10.17 -15.44 -7.93
C GLU A 151 9.07 -14.65 -8.65
N GLN A 152 9.47 -13.60 -9.36
CA GLN A 152 8.55 -12.75 -10.10
C GLN A 152 8.23 -13.39 -11.46
N LYS A 153 7.02 -13.91 -11.60
CA LYS A 153 6.51 -14.50 -12.84
C LYS A 153 5.52 -13.54 -13.46
N GLU A 154 5.52 -13.44 -14.79
CA GLU A 154 4.50 -12.69 -15.53
C GLU A 154 4.26 -11.27 -14.99
N THR A 155 5.32 -10.53 -14.68
CA THR A 155 5.20 -9.15 -14.25
C THR A 155 4.68 -8.27 -15.37
N GLU A 156 3.67 -7.44 -15.07
CA GLU A 156 3.16 -6.42 -15.97
C GLU A 156 3.55 -5.04 -15.44
N PHE A 157 3.76 -4.09 -16.35
CA PHE A 157 4.00 -2.70 -15.99
C PHE A 157 3.38 -1.78 -17.04
N ARG A 158 2.56 -0.84 -16.58
CA ARG A 158 1.92 0.21 -17.39
C ARG A 158 2.08 1.54 -16.68
N GLU A 159 2.33 2.57 -17.43
CA GLU A 159 2.53 3.91 -16.90
C GLU A 159 1.91 4.94 -17.84
N ASP A 160 1.20 5.90 -17.27
CA ASP A 160 0.70 7.09 -17.94
C ASP A 160 1.12 8.37 -17.16
N ASN A 161 0.58 9.52 -17.54
CA ASN A 161 0.93 10.79 -16.90
C ASN A 161 0.44 10.91 -15.44
N GLU A 162 -0.58 10.15 -15.05
CA GLU A 162 -1.27 10.28 -13.75
C GLU A 162 -0.96 9.13 -12.80
N ARG A 163 -0.70 7.94 -13.35
CA ARG A 163 -0.56 6.72 -12.56
C ARG A 163 0.44 5.72 -13.15
N VAL A 164 0.90 4.85 -12.28
CA VAL A 164 1.63 3.63 -12.62
C VAL A 164 0.78 2.45 -12.17
N GLU A 165 0.65 1.45 -13.02
CA GLU A 165 0.00 0.18 -12.71
C GLU A 165 0.96 -0.97 -12.99
N PHE A 166 1.06 -1.92 -12.07
CA PHE A 166 1.91 -3.09 -12.23
C PHE A 166 1.31 -4.32 -11.54
N LEU A 167 1.76 -5.49 -11.99
CA LEU A 167 1.48 -6.77 -11.38
C LEU A 167 2.78 -7.37 -10.86
N PHE A 168 2.78 -7.83 -9.61
CA PHE A 168 3.89 -8.54 -9.00
C PHE A 168 3.40 -9.69 -8.11
N TRP A 169 4.31 -10.63 -7.80
CA TRP A 169 4.04 -11.76 -6.94
C TRP A 169 4.51 -11.49 -5.52
N ALA A 170 3.70 -11.88 -4.54
CA ALA A 170 4.04 -11.78 -3.13
C ALA A 170 3.48 -12.96 -2.35
N TRP A 171 4.08 -13.26 -1.20
CA TRP A 171 3.53 -14.21 -0.24
C TRP A 171 2.20 -13.68 0.32
N ASP A 172 1.30 -14.61 0.66
CA ASP A 172 0.10 -14.25 1.43
C ASP A 172 0.48 -13.60 2.78
N TYR A 173 -0.44 -12.78 3.34
CA TYR A 173 -0.17 -12.02 4.55
C TYR A 173 -0.05 -12.87 5.83
N VAL A 174 -0.52 -14.13 5.83
CA VAL A 174 -0.75 -14.90 7.05
C VAL A 174 0.33 -15.94 7.28
N GLU A 175 0.52 -16.82 6.30
CA GLU A 175 1.34 -18.01 6.48
C GLU A 175 2.63 -17.97 5.66
N GLU A 176 2.73 -17.04 4.71
CA GLU A 176 3.84 -16.94 3.75
C GLU A 176 4.09 -18.28 3.00
N LYS A 177 3.04 -19.06 2.79
CA LYS A 177 3.13 -20.41 2.18
C LYS A 177 2.74 -20.44 0.72
N SER A 178 1.83 -19.55 0.30
CA SER A 178 1.38 -19.44 -1.07
C SER A 178 1.72 -18.08 -1.65
N ALA A 179 2.26 -18.07 -2.86
CA ALA A 179 2.42 -16.82 -3.60
C ALA A 179 1.07 -16.43 -4.24
N GLU A 180 0.77 -15.15 -4.19
CA GLU A 180 -0.42 -14.54 -4.77
C GLU A 180 -0.03 -13.44 -5.74
N LYS A 181 -0.93 -13.09 -6.66
CA LYS A 181 -0.73 -11.98 -7.59
C LYS A 181 -1.31 -10.70 -6.99
N TYR A 182 -0.56 -9.63 -7.06
CA TYR A 182 -0.96 -8.29 -6.64
C TYR A 182 -0.92 -7.34 -7.83
N ARG A 183 -2.07 -6.80 -8.24
CA ARG A 183 -2.15 -5.70 -9.19
C ARG A 183 -2.32 -4.41 -8.41
N ILE A 184 -1.39 -3.48 -8.58
CA ILE A 184 -1.32 -2.24 -7.83
C ILE A 184 -1.39 -1.06 -8.78
N SER A 185 -2.24 -0.08 -8.47
CA SER A 185 -2.25 1.22 -9.14
C SER A 185 -1.78 2.30 -8.17
N ILE A 186 -0.76 3.04 -8.54
CA ILE A 186 -0.12 4.12 -7.77
C ILE A 186 -0.40 5.46 -8.45
N SER A 187 -0.83 6.47 -7.68
CA SER A 187 -0.94 7.83 -8.18
C SER A 187 0.42 8.51 -8.23
N LYS A 188 0.83 9.04 -9.39
CA LYS A 188 2.08 9.80 -9.55
C LYS A 188 2.06 11.15 -8.83
N LYS A 189 0.87 11.67 -8.50
CA LYS A 189 0.71 12.92 -7.75
C LYS A 189 1.31 12.85 -6.35
N HIS A 190 1.21 11.70 -5.69
CA HIS A 190 1.65 11.55 -4.30
C HIS A 190 2.39 10.24 -4.02
N TRP A 191 2.58 9.39 -5.03
CA TRP A 191 3.27 8.11 -4.96
C TRP A 191 2.71 7.16 -3.88
N LEU A 192 1.39 7.18 -3.70
CA LEU A 192 0.67 6.26 -2.82
C LEU A 192 -0.31 5.41 -3.62
N PRO A 193 -0.62 4.18 -3.18
CA PRO A 193 -1.57 3.31 -3.85
C PRO A 193 -2.97 3.92 -3.84
N ILE A 194 -3.66 3.82 -4.96
CA ILE A 194 -5.06 4.20 -5.13
C ILE A 194 -5.95 2.99 -5.34
N ARG A 195 -5.34 1.85 -5.73
CA ARG A 195 -6.04 0.57 -5.86
C ARG A 195 -5.06 -0.58 -5.67
N ILE A 196 -5.50 -1.59 -4.93
CA ILE A 196 -4.80 -2.86 -4.71
C ILE A 196 -5.78 -3.98 -5.01
N GLU A 197 -5.40 -4.89 -5.91
CA GLU A 197 -6.17 -6.09 -6.20
C GLU A 197 -5.31 -7.32 -5.91
N ARG A 198 -5.90 -8.32 -5.34
CA ARG A 198 -5.25 -9.56 -4.97
C ARG A 198 -5.94 -10.74 -5.64
N TYR A 199 -5.15 -11.65 -6.20
CA TYR A 199 -5.61 -12.83 -6.93
C TYR A 199 -4.86 -14.06 -6.44
N ASN A 200 -5.52 -15.21 -6.46
CA ASN A 200 -4.87 -16.49 -6.22
C ASN A 200 -4.14 -16.99 -7.49
N LEU A 201 -3.56 -18.20 -7.40
CA LEU A 201 -2.80 -18.82 -8.51
C LEU A 201 -3.68 -19.13 -9.74
N GLU A 202 -4.98 -19.28 -9.57
CA GLU A 202 -5.94 -19.56 -10.65
C GLU A 202 -6.58 -18.28 -11.21
N ASP A 203 -5.98 -17.11 -10.97
CA ASP A 203 -6.48 -15.80 -11.38
C ASP A 203 -7.88 -15.44 -10.82
N ARG A 204 -8.30 -16.11 -9.76
CA ARG A 204 -9.53 -15.74 -9.06
C ARG A 204 -9.26 -14.57 -8.15
N ARG A 205 -10.07 -13.52 -8.27
CA ARG A 205 -9.97 -12.34 -7.42
C ARG A 205 -10.32 -12.71 -5.99
N LEU A 206 -9.44 -12.34 -5.06
CA LEU A 206 -9.60 -12.53 -3.61
C LEU A 206 -10.03 -11.25 -2.91
N GLU A 207 -9.50 -10.10 -3.37
CA GLU A 207 -9.69 -8.82 -2.71
C GLU A 207 -9.51 -7.67 -3.70
N VAL A 208 -10.26 -6.59 -3.47
CA VAL A 208 -10.05 -5.28 -4.10
C VAL A 208 -10.11 -4.22 -3.01
N THR A 209 -9.11 -3.38 -2.93
CA THR A 209 -9.06 -2.22 -2.04
C THR A 209 -8.89 -0.95 -2.86
N ASP A 210 -9.92 -0.11 -2.91
CA ASP A 210 -9.86 1.24 -3.47
C ASP A 210 -9.57 2.25 -2.37
N ILE A 211 -8.60 3.13 -2.60
CA ILE A 211 -8.16 4.14 -1.63
C ILE A 211 -8.31 5.51 -2.28
N ARG A 212 -9.07 6.38 -1.64
CA ARG A 212 -9.48 7.68 -2.20
C ARG A 212 -9.36 8.80 -1.18
N ASN A 213 -9.49 10.03 -1.66
CA ASN A 213 -9.59 11.22 -0.82
C ASN A 213 -8.44 11.38 0.18
N TYR A 214 -7.21 11.12 -0.29
CA TYR A 214 -6.02 11.36 0.52
C TYR A 214 -5.90 12.82 0.93
N VAL A 215 -5.75 13.03 2.25
CA VAL A 215 -5.31 14.31 2.82
C VAL A 215 -3.99 14.03 3.52
N LEU A 216 -2.90 14.57 2.95
CA LEU A 216 -1.54 14.33 3.43
C LEU A 216 -1.08 15.50 4.28
N ASN A 217 -0.37 15.20 5.39
CA ASN A 217 0.12 16.19 6.35
C ASN A 217 -1.02 17.12 6.83
N ALA A 218 -2.13 16.49 7.26
CA ALA A 218 -3.33 17.18 7.74
C ALA A 218 -3.14 17.79 9.13
N HIS A 219 -1.95 17.62 9.76
CA HIS A 219 -1.62 18.04 11.11
C HIS A 219 -2.60 17.48 12.15
N LEU A 220 -2.83 16.15 12.08
CA LEU A 220 -3.76 15.45 12.96
C LEU A 220 -3.34 15.58 14.42
N GLU A 221 -4.26 16.02 15.28
CA GLU A 221 -4.01 16.15 16.71
C GLU A 221 -3.95 14.77 17.37
N ASP A 222 -3.11 14.60 18.39
CA ASP A 222 -2.95 13.32 19.11
C ASP A 222 -4.25 12.85 19.78
N LYS A 223 -5.10 13.80 20.22
CA LYS A 223 -6.42 13.47 20.77
C LYS A 223 -7.34 12.70 19.81
N LEU A 224 -7.07 12.77 18.49
CA LEU A 224 -7.81 12.01 17.49
C LEU A 224 -7.58 10.51 17.61
N PHE A 225 -6.44 10.10 18.15
CA PHE A 225 -6.00 8.72 18.28
C PHE A 225 -6.23 8.12 19.68
N VAL A 226 -6.87 8.87 20.55
CA VAL A 226 -7.24 8.41 21.92
C VAL A 226 -8.74 8.10 21.94
N PRO A 227 -9.15 6.91 22.45
CA PRO A 227 -10.52 6.46 22.50
C PRO A 227 -11.38 7.22 23.52
#